data_953f5c7018e3e3cafaca6cad1c5b9c92
#
_entry.id   953f5c7018e3e3cafaca6cad1c5b9c92
#
_cell.length_a   1.000
_cell.length_b   1.000
_cell.length_c   1.000
_cell.angle_alpha   90.00
_cell.angle_beta   90.00
_cell.angle_gamma   90.00
#
_symmetry.space_group_name_H-M   'P 1'
#
loop_
_entity.id
_entity.type
_entity.pdbx_description
1 polymer ?
#
loop_
_entity_poly.entity_id
_entity_poly.type
_entity_poly.pdbx_seq_one_letter_code
_entity_poly.pdbx_strand_id
1 'polypeptide(L)'
;MYVPRNGYGIQLEGNLIDKNIWGDFSYKHYNIDAYINKGLGPATLYLRGRYEKISGQPPAQETAGLVDIPTNYYAGQFVLGKEHMSPRGWEGANLGDRAFMGTAEIRSPLIDLSLFEILKIVKAGKLSFAYISDFGRVWGSQNSDWVATAGVEGRLALIFGNMPVVIYSMGIAQTFDQWSENPNAEGIGPYVRLALVNPF
;
A
#
# COMPACT_ATOMS: atom_id res chain seq x y z
N MET A 1 -6.89 14.21 -10.48
CA MET A 1 -7.44 13.06 -9.75
C MET A 1 -8.51 13.57 -8.81
N TYR A 2 -9.75 13.18 -9.00
CA TYR A 2 -10.85 13.52 -8.11
C TYR A 2 -10.90 12.45 -7.02
N VAL A 3 -10.44 12.77 -5.81
CA VAL A 3 -10.64 11.88 -4.68
C VAL A 3 -12.04 12.18 -4.12
N PRO A 4 -13.00 11.26 -4.22
CA PRO A 4 -14.33 11.51 -3.68
C PRO A 4 -14.22 11.76 -2.17
N ARG A 5 -14.84 12.84 -1.70
CA ARG A 5 -14.86 13.16 -0.27
C ARG A 5 -15.66 12.15 0.56
N ASN A 6 -16.66 11.54 -0.05
CA ASN A 6 -17.44 10.47 0.54
C ASN A 6 -17.57 9.33 -0.46
N GLY A 7 -17.39 8.13 0.02
CA GLY A 7 -17.49 6.93 -0.80
C GLY A 7 -16.97 5.72 -0.06
N TYR A 8 -17.34 4.58 -0.55
CA TYR A 8 -16.84 3.29 -0.07
C TYR A 8 -16.68 2.33 -1.24
N GLY A 9 -15.87 1.32 -1.05
CA GLY A 9 -15.72 0.23 -2.00
C GLY A 9 -15.32 -1.05 -1.30
N ILE A 10 -15.72 -2.17 -1.89
CA ILE A 10 -15.33 -3.50 -1.47
C ILE A 10 -14.95 -4.26 -2.74
N GLN A 11 -13.79 -4.85 -2.73
CA GLN A 11 -13.30 -5.77 -3.76
C GLN A 11 -13.09 -7.15 -3.13
N LEU A 12 -13.64 -8.16 -3.77
CA LEU A 12 -13.46 -9.55 -3.39
C LEU A 12 -12.80 -10.27 -4.57
N GLU A 13 -11.74 -10.97 -4.29
CA GLU A 13 -11.02 -11.77 -5.28
C GLU A 13 -10.82 -13.19 -4.74
N GLY A 14 -11.04 -14.18 -5.59
CA GLY A 14 -10.84 -15.57 -5.24
C GLY A 14 -10.23 -16.33 -6.42
N ASN A 15 -9.07 -16.94 -6.20
CA ASN A 15 -8.37 -17.76 -7.16
C ASN A 15 -8.32 -19.20 -6.66
N LEU A 16 -8.74 -20.13 -7.51
CA LEU A 16 -8.65 -21.56 -7.28
C LEU A 16 -7.72 -22.16 -8.33
N ILE A 17 -6.62 -22.69 -7.88
CA ILE A 17 -5.64 -23.36 -8.73
C ILE A 17 -5.64 -24.84 -8.37
N ASP A 18 -5.83 -25.70 -9.37
CA ASP A 18 -5.82 -27.15 -9.21
C ASP A 18 -4.80 -27.77 -10.16
N LYS A 19 -3.86 -28.54 -9.60
CA LYS A 19 -2.81 -29.22 -10.34
C LYS A 19 -3.34 -30.20 -11.42
N ASN A 20 -4.55 -30.70 -11.23
CA ASN A 20 -5.17 -31.61 -12.20
C ASN A 20 -5.69 -30.88 -13.45
N ILE A 21 -5.82 -29.56 -13.39
CA ILE A 21 -6.30 -28.73 -14.49
C ILE A 21 -5.15 -27.93 -15.10
N TRP A 22 -4.30 -27.31 -14.27
CA TRP A 22 -3.23 -26.44 -14.75
C TRP A 22 -2.09 -26.31 -13.74
N GLY A 23 -0.92 -26.87 -14.06
CA GLY A 23 0.35 -26.68 -13.33
C GLY A 23 0.59 -27.70 -12.22
N ASP A 24 1.59 -27.41 -11.39
CA ASP A 24 2.13 -28.34 -10.38
C ASP A 24 1.58 -28.08 -8.97
N PHE A 25 0.72 -27.07 -8.80
CA PHE A 25 0.27 -26.58 -7.50
C PHE A 25 -1.25 -26.70 -7.35
N SER A 26 -1.69 -26.93 -6.11
CA SER A 26 -3.10 -26.90 -5.73
C SER A 26 -3.29 -25.99 -4.52
N TYR A 27 -3.90 -24.81 -4.74
CA TYR A 27 -4.13 -23.84 -3.67
C TYR A 27 -5.35 -22.97 -3.94
N LYS A 28 -5.83 -22.34 -2.88
CA LYS A 28 -6.90 -21.34 -2.91
C LYS A 28 -6.34 -20.04 -2.36
N HIS A 29 -6.61 -18.95 -3.04
CA HIS A 29 -6.24 -17.62 -2.63
C HIS A 29 -7.49 -16.75 -2.55
N TYR A 30 -7.69 -16.08 -1.43
CA TYR A 30 -8.77 -15.15 -1.19
C TYR A 30 -8.20 -13.81 -0.78
N ASN A 31 -8.67 -12.74 -1.39
CA ASN A 31 -8.32 -11.37 -1.07
C ASN A 31 -9.60 -10.55 -0.88
N ILE A 32 -9.64 -9.78 0.20
CA ILE A 32 -10.70 -8.82 0.52
C ILE A 32 -10.03 -7.47 0.69
N ASP A 33 -10.47 -6.48 -0.06
CA ASP A 33 -10.04 -5.10 0.05
C ASP A 33 -11.26 -4.20 0.20
N ALA A 34 -11.36 -3.48 1.29
CA ALA A 34 -12.47 -2.60 1.58
C ALA A 34 -11.98 -1.22 2.01
N TYR A 35 -12.63 -0.17 1.53
CA TYR A 35 -12.29 1.19 1.94
C TYR A 35 -13.51 2.09 2.12
N ILE A 36 -13.34 3.12 2.92
CA ILE A 36 -14.30 4.21 3.10
C ILE A 36 -13.58 5.55 3.11
N ASN A 37 -14.17 6.53 2.43
CA ASN A 37 -13.80 7.94 2.48
C ASN A 37 -14.93 8.72 3.16
N LYS A 38 -14.58 9.61 4.10
CA LYS A 38 -15.52 10.49 4.79
C LYS A 38 -14.97 11.90 4.85
N GLY A 39 -15.69 12.86 4.31
CA GLY A 39 -15.36 14.28 4.43
C GLY A 39 -15.45 14.76 5.87
N LEU A 40 -14.40 15.39 6.36
CA LEU A 40 -14.28 16.04 7.67
C LEU A 40 -13.99 17.53 7.47
N GLY A 41 -15.01 18.30 7.09
CA GLY A 41 -14.80 19.70 6.71
C GLY A 41 -13.86 19.84 5.50
N PRO A 42 -12.72 20.53 5.61
CA PRO A 42 -11.75 20.65 4.53
C PRO A 42 -10.95 19.34 4.29
N ALA A 43 -10.79 18.51 5.31
CA ALA A 43 -10.04 17.26 5.24
C ALA A 43 -10.92 16.06 4.82
N THR A 44 -10.28 14.93 4.56
CA THR A 44 -10.96 13.67 4.28
C THR A 44 -10.33 12.56 5.12
N LEU A 45 -11.16 11.85 5.88
CA LEU A 45 -10.77 10.58 6.51
C LEU A 45 -10.85 9.47 5.47
N TYR A 46 -9.79 8.69 5.37
CA TYR A 46 -9.72 7.47 4.58
C TYR A 46 -9.38 6.30 5.49
N LEU A 47 -10.19 5.26 5.41
CA LEU A 47 -9.94 3.99 6.09
C LEU A 47 -9.92 2.89 5.03
N ARG A 48 -8.99 1.96 5.14
CA ARG A 48 -8.88 0.77 4.27
C ARG A 48 -8.52 -0.43 5.12
N GLY A 49 -9.14 -1.56 4.83
CA GLY A 49 -8.78 -2.85 5.37
C GLY A 49 -8.53 -3.83 4.24
N ARG A 50 -7.43 -4.54 4.29
CA ARG A 50 -7.09 -5.64 3.37
C ARG A 50 -6.89 -6.92 4.17
N TYR A 51 -7.46 -8.00 3.68
CA TYR A 51 -7.27 -9.31 4.25
C TYR A 51 -6.98 -10.31 3.14
N GLU A 52 -5.99 -11.13 3.34
CA GLU A 52 -5.54 -12.14 2.41
C GLU A 52 -5.41 -13.48 3.12
N LYS A 53 -5.82 -14.54 2.43
CA LYS A 53 -5.67 -15.91 2.90
C LYS A 53 -5.30 -16.83 1.76
N ILE A 54 -4.29 -17.65 1.98
CA ILE A 54 -3.84 -18.70 1.07
C ILE A 54 -3.91 -20.02 1.80
N SER A 55 -4.38 -21.05 1.13
CA SER A 55 -4.52 -22.40 1.70
C SER A 55 -4.26 -23.46 0.65
N GLY A 56 -3.70 -24.59 1.05
CA GLY A 56 -3.30 -25.68 0.17
C GLY A 56 -1.77 -25.76 0.03
N GLN A 57 -1.29 -26.03 -1.15
CA GLN A 57 0.13 -26.14 -1.49
C GLN A 57 0.50 -25.07 -2.54
N PRO A 58 0.61 -23.81 -2.14
CA PRO A 58 1.01 -22.76 -3.06
C PRO A 58 2.50 -22.86 -3.41
N PRO A 59 2.93 -22.30 -4.55
CA PRO A 59 4.34 -22.07 -4.81
C PRO A 59 4.92 -21.07 -3.83
N ALA A 60 6.24 -21.08 -3.63
CA ALA A 60 6.91 -20.25 -2.62
C ALA A 60 6.68 -18.73 -2.78
N GLN A 61 6.44 -18.25 -4.00
CA GLN A 61 6.12 -16.85 -4.29
C GLN A 61 4.67 -16.46 -3.96
N GLU A 62 3.79 -17.44 -3.75
CA GLU A 62 2.38 -17.24 -3.41
C GLU A 62 2.18 -17.37 -1.90
N THR A 63 2.59 -16.36 -1.15
CA THR A 63 2.41 -16.27 0.31
C THR A 63 1.62 -15.01 0.65
N ALA A 64 0.82 -15.06 1.70
CA ALA A 64 0.23 -13.87 2.29
C ALA A 64 1.28 -13.14 3.13
N GLY A 65 1.33 -11.81 3.11
CA GLY A 65 2.37 -11.17 3.89
C GLY A 65 2.32 -9.66 3.99
N LEU A 66 3.06 -9.18 4.98
CA LEU A 66 3.51 -7.81 5.11
C LEU A 66 4.96 -7.77 4.66
N VAL A 67 5.28 -6.95 3.68
CA VAL A 67 6.64 -6.88 3.13
C VAL A 67 6.99 -5.42 2.93
N ASP A 68 8.17 -5.03 3.41
CA ASP A 68 8.74 -3.76 3.03
C ASP A 68 8.98 -3.75 1.52
N ILE A 69 8.52 -2.69 0.87
CA ILE A 69 8.92 -2.40 -0.50
C ILE A 69 10.17 -1.53 -0.38
N PRO A 70 11.37 -2.10 -0.61
CA PRO A 70 12.60 -1.35 -0.44
C PRO A 70 12.55 -0.05 -1.26
N THR A 71 12.91 1.06 -0.61
CA THR A 71 12.99 2.38 -1.25
C THR A 71 13.94 2.44 -2.46
N ASN A 72 14.74 1.39 -2.65
CA ASN A 72 15.70 1.23 -3.75
C ASN A 72 15.10 0.65 -5.04
N TYR A 73 13.81 0.31 -5.09
CA TYR A 73 13.14 -0.06 -6.33
C TYR A 73 12.83 1.19 -7.17
N TYR A 74 13.89 1.91 -7.53
CA TYR A 74 13.79 3.03 -8.45
C TYR A 74 13.75 2.56 -9.89
N ALA A 75 12.87 3.20 -10.62
CA ALA A 75 12.86 3.29 -12.07
C ALA A 75 12.95 1.95 -12.81
N GLY A 76 11.82 1.33 -13.08
CA GLY A 76 11.68 0.35 -14.15
C GLY A 76 11.44 -1.09 -13.74
N GLN A 77 11.48 -1.43 -12.47
CA GLN A 77 10.91 -2.70 -12.03
C GLN A 77 9.42 -2.51 -11.78
N PHE A 78 8.63 -2.63 -12.83
CA PHE A 78 7.25 -3.06 -12.68
C PHE A 78 7.35 -4.45 -12.06
N VAL A 79 7.07 -4.56 -10.77
CA VAL A 79 6.90 -5.86 -10.14
C VAL A 79 5.66 -6.46 -10.76
N LEU A 80 5.83 -7.21 -11.83
CA LEU A 80 4.85 -8.14 -12.37
C LEU A 80 4.74 -9.29 -11.37
N GLY A 81 4.19 -9.01 -10.20
CA GLY A 81 4.06 -9.94 -9.12
C GLY A 81 2.93 -9.50 -8.21
N LYS A 82 2.58 -10.37 -7.29
CA LYS A 82 1.57 -10.14 -6.28
C LYS A 82 1.92 -8.91 -5.46
N GLU A 83 1.00 -7.96 -5.37
CA GLU A 83 1.12 -6.79 -4.51
C GLU A 83 0.96 -7.21 -3.04
N HIS A 84 2.07 -7.34 -2.33
CA HIS A 84 2.04 -7.53 -0.89
C HIS A 84 1.56 -6.28 -0.15
N MET A 85 1.03 -6.48 1.05
CA MET A 85 0.69 -5.37 1.93
C MET A 85 1.97 -4.82 2.53
N SER A 86 2.15 -3.49 2.48
CA SER A 86 3.37 -2.84 2.97
C SER A 86 3.00 -1.69 3.91
N PRO A 87 3.17 -1.86 5.23
CA PRO A 87 3.09 -0.76 6.16
C PRO A 87 4.15 0.29 5.85
N ARG A 88 3.79 1.56 5.93
CA ARG A 88 4.69 2.66 5.55
C ARG A 88 5.75 2.91 6.61
N GLY A 89 7.02 2.99 6.20
CA GLY A 89 8.16 3.22 7.09
C GLY A 89 8.55 2.00 7.95
N TRP A 90 7.92 0.85 7.74
CA TRP A 90 8.34 -0.40 8.37
C TRP A 90 9.30 -1.14 7.44
N GLU A 91 10.40 -1.60 8.00
CA GLU A 91 11.41 -2.39 7.30
C GLU A 91 11.33 -3.84 7.76
N GLY A 92 10.92 -4.73 6.86
CA GLY A 92 10.83 -6.14 7.18
C GLY A 92 10.07 -6.96 6.15
N ALA A 93 10.06 -8.26 6.37
CA ALA A 93 9.26 -9.21 5.59
C ALA A 93 8.66 -10.23 6.54
N ASN A 94 7.35 -10.31 6.57
CA ASN A 94 6.60 -11.26 7.37
C ASN A 94 5.64 -12.01 6.44
N LEU A 95 5.91 -13.28 6.19
CA LEU A 95 5.18 -14.10 5.23
C LEU A 95 4.50 -15.27 5.95
N GLY A 96 3.29 -15.58 5.56
CA GLY A 96 2.50 -16.65 6.15
C GLY A 96 1.34 -17.12 5.28
N ASP A 97 0.36 -17.74 5.90
CA ASP A 97 -0.84 -18.24 5.21
C ASP A 97 -1.99 -17.22 5.20
N ARG A 98 -1.95 -16.24 6.10
CA ARG A 98 -2.94 -15.17 6.21
C ARG A 98 -2.26 -13.86 6.58
N ALA A 99 -2.74 -12.77 6.02
CA ALA A 99 -2.29 -11.44 6.35
C ALA A 99 -3.48 -10.47 6.44
N PHE A 100 -3.37 -9.49 7.32
CA PHE A 100 -4.29 -8.39 7.44
C PHE A 100 -3.51 -7.09 7.51
N MET A 101 -4.01 -6.04 6.86
CA MET A 101 -3.50 -4.68 7.00
C MET A 101 -4.66 -3.70 7.02
N GLY A 102 -4.67 -2.85 8.04
CA GLY A 102 -5.54 -1.69 8.15
C GLY A 102 -4.75 -0.40 7.91
N THR A 103 -5.37 0.54 7.24
CA THR A 103 -4.81 1.87 6.96
C THR A 103 -5.82 2.93 7.38
N ALA A 104 -5.37 3.92 8.14
CA ALA A 104 -6.14 5.12 8.46
C ALA A 104 -5.36 6.36 8.01
N GLU A 105 -6.03 7.29 7.31
CA GLU A 105 -5.41 8.52 6.86
C GLU A 105 -6.35 9.72 7.07
N ILE A 106 -5.79 10.83 7.50
CA ILE A 106 -6.44 12.13 7.45
C ILE A 106 -5.73 12.95 6.37
N ARG A 107 -6.40 13.15 5.24
CA ARG A 107 -5.88 13.81 4.04
C ARG A 107 -6.25 15.28 4.02
N SER A 108 -5.28 16.15 3.74
CA SER A 108 -5.52 17.58 3.50
C SER A 108 -6.31 17.81 2.21
N PRO A 109 -6.88 19.00 2.02
CA PRO A 109 -7.34 19.43 0.70
C PRO A 109 -6.24 19.34 -0.34
N LEU A 110 -6.65 19.15 -1.60
CA LEU A 110 -5.73 19.17 -2.73
C LEU A 110 -5.34 20.61 -3.07
N ILE A 111 -4.05 20.87 -3.14
CA ILE A 111 -3.48 22.14 -3.62
C ILE A 111 -3.19 21.97 -5.11
N ASP A 112 -3.77 22.82 -5.93
CA ASP A 112 -3.54 22.78 -7.39
C ASP A 112 -2.22 23.47 -7.71
N LEU A 113 -1.30 22.72 -8.30
CA LEU A 113 0.00 23.21 -8.78
C LEU A 113 0.10 23.20 -10.31
N SER A 114 -0.99 23.12 -11.02
CA SER A 114 -1.01 22.99 -12.50
C SER A 114 -0.37 24.16 -13.25
N LEU A 115 -0.13 25.29 -12.57
CA LEU A 115 0.62 26.44 -13.12
C LEU A 115 2.13 26.20 -13.15
N PHE A 116 2.64 25.19 -12.44
CA PHE A 116 4.06 24.89 -12.41
C PHE A 116 4.41 23.81 -13.43
N GLU A 117 5.06 24.23 -14.52
CA GLU A 117 5.71 23.31 -15.45
C GLU A 117 7.11 23.05 -14.97
N ILE A 118 7.40 21.79 -14.58
CA ILE A 118 8.75 21.38 -14.13
C ILE A 118 9.67 21.24 -15.35
N LEU A 119 9.12 20.72 -16.43
CA LEU A 119 9.73 20.60 -17.76
C LEU A 119 8.62 20.77 -18.78
N LYS A 120 8.95 21.09 -20.05
CA LYS A 120 7.94 21.23 -21.12
C LYS A 120 7.01 20.04 -21.28
N ILE A 121 7.42 18.87 -20.79
CA ILE A 121 6.68 17.58 -20.87
C ILE A 121 6.12 17.12 -19.54
N VAL A 122 6.51 17.74 -18.41
CA VAL A 122 6.10 17.34 -17.05
C VAL A 122 5.45 18.54 -16.37
N LYS A 123 4.21 18.35 -15.94
CA LYS A 123 3.45 19.34 -15.17
C LYS A 123 3.26 18.84 -13.74
N ALA A 124 3.45 19.73 -12.77
CA ALA A 124 2.96 19.47 -11.43
C ALA A 124 1.43 19.57 -11.46
N GLY A 125 0.75 18.53 -10.99
CA GLY A 125 -0.69 18.49 -10.90
C GLY A 125 -1.17 18.97 -9.54
N LYS A 126 -1.40 18.03 -8.62
CA LYS A 126 -1.96 18.31 -7.28
C LYS A 126 -1.02 17.85 -6.20
N LEU A 127 -0.88 18.69 -5.17
CA LEU A 127 -0.16 18.37 -3.94
C LEU A 127 -1.16 18.13 -2.81
N SER A 128 -0.90 17.15 -1.98
CA SER A 128 -1.66 16.89 -0.74
C SER A 128 -0.74 16.36 0.35
N PHE A 129 -1.20 16.52 1.59
CA PHE A 129 -0.54 15.95 2.76
C PHE A 129 -1.48 15.00 3.48
N ALA A 130 -0.94 14.02 4.19
CA ALA A 130 -1.72 13.11 5.00
C ALA A 130 -1.01 12.79 6.32
N TYR A 131 -1.78 12.70 7.39
CA TYR A 131 -1.40 11.90 8.55
C TYR A 131 -1.81 10.48 8.26
N ILE A 132 -0.90 9.56 8.52
CA ILE A 132 -1.07 8.15 8.19
C ILE A 132 -0.89 7.28 9.42
N SER A 133 -1.61 6.18 9.46
CA SER A 133 -1.38 5.08 10.38
C SER A 133 -1.69 3.78 9.67
N ASP A 134 -0.74 2.87 9.69
CA ASP A 134 -0.91 1.51 9.18
C ASP A 134 -0.75 0.53 10.34
N PHE A 135 -1.51 -0.56 10.32
CA PHE A 135 -1.34 -1.66 11.26
C PHE A 135 -1.63 -2.97 10.55
N GLY A 136 -0.92 -3.99 10.91
CA GLY A 136 -1.07 -5.27 10.25
C GLY A 136 -0.56 -6.44 11.05
N ARG A 137 -0.91 -7.64 10.59
CA ARG A 137 -0.49 -8.90 11.19
C ARG A 137 -0.45 -9.99 10.13
N VAL A 138 0.49 -10.91 10.30
CA VAL A 138 0.58 -12.15 9.52
C VAL A 138 0.40 -13.33 10.44
N TRP A 139 -0.35 -14.35 10.01
CA TRP A 139 -0.52 -15.62 10.71
C TRP A 139 0.10 -16.74 9.90
N GLY A 140 0.50 -17.82 10.58
CA GLY A 140 1.20 -18.95 9.96
C GLY A 140 2.67 -18.65 9.66
N SER A 141 3.18 -17.52 10.11
CA SER A 141 4.58 -17.11 10.09
C SER A 141 5.29 -17.47 11.39
N GLN A 142 6.62 -17.51 11.39
CA GLN A 142 7.42 -17.63 12.59
C GLN A 142 7.27 -16.39 13.51
N ASN A 143 7.04 -15.22 12.93
CA ASN A 143 6.78 -13.96 13.63
C ASN A 143 5.34 -13.51 13.35
N SER A 144 4.41 -13.85 14.23
CA SER A 144 3.00 -13.50 14.08
C SER A 144 2.59 -12.23 14.83
N ASP A 145 3.52 -11.30 15.02
CA ASP A 145 3.29 -10.10 15.80
C ASP A 145 2.56 -9.00 15.02
N TRP A 146 1.97 -8.07 15.75
CA TRP A 146 1.38 -6.88 15.18
C TRP A 146 2.46 -5.87 14.81
N VAL A 147 2.35 -5.32 13.62
CA VAL A 147 3.13 -4.16 13.16
C VAL A 147 2.20 -2.96 13.13
N ALA A 148 2.61 -1.86 13.71
CA ALA A 148 1.90 -0.59 13.62
C ALA A 148 2.88 0.52 13.24
N THR A 149 2.45 1.43 12.37
CA THR A 149 3.21 2.62 12.00
C THR A 149 2.32 3.85 12.02
N ALA A 150 2.89 5.01 12.31
CA ALA A 150 2.21 6.29 12.19
C ALA A 150 3.17 7.37 11.71
N GLY A 151 2.69 8.27 10.85
CA GLY A 151 3.56 9.26 10.25
C GLY A 151 2.85 10.33 9.45
N VAL A 152 3.65 11.02 8.63
CA VAL A 152 3.19 12.06 7.72
C VAL A 152 3.69 11.79 6.31
N GLU A 153 2.85 12.08 5.33
CA GLU A 153 3.12 11.84 3.92
C GLU A 153 2.74 13.04 3.07
N GLY A 154 3.64 13.44 2.17
CA GLY A 154 3.37 14.37 1.08
C GLY A 154 3.14 13.60 -0.22
N ARG A 155 2.15 13.99 -1.01
CA ARG A 155 1.79 13.36 -2.29
C ARG A 155 1.74 14.40 -3.38
N LEU A 156 2.52 14.19 -4.44
CA LEU A 156 2.56 15.04 -5.63
C LEU A 156 2.11 14.24 -6.85
N ALA A 157 1.04 14.70 -7.49
CA ALA A 157 0.63 14.16 -8.78
C ALA A 157 1.47 14.81 -9.88
N LEU A 158 2.13 14.02 -10.70
CA LEU A 158 2.87 14.44 -11.88
C LEU A 158 2.11 14.00 -13.14
N ILE A 159 1.99 14.91 -14.11
CA ILE A 159 1.30 14.68 -15.37
C ILE A 159 2.35 14.73 -16.48
N PHE A 160 2.50 13.65 -17.21
CA PHE A 160 3.46 13.51 -18.31
C PHE A 160 2.74 13.51 -19.65
N GLY A 161 2.54 14.69 -20.24
CA GLY A 161 1.83 14.80 -21.52
C GLY A 161 0.46 14.09 -21.49
N ASN A 162 0.31 13.03 -22.31
CA ASN A 162 -0.91 12.19 -22.37
C ASN A 162 -0.77 10.86 -21.58
N MET A 163 0.26 10.71 -20.78
CA MET A 163 0.48 9.49 -19.98
C MET A 163 -0.37 9.44 -18.72
N PRO A 164 -0.50 8.26 -18.09
CA PRO A 164 -1.13 8.13 -16.79
C PRO A 164 -0.50 9.06 -15.75
N VAL A 165 -1.32 9.53 -14.83
CA VAL A 165 -0.83 10.36 -13.72
C VAL A 165 0.05 9.52 -12.81
N VAL A 166 1.28 9.98 -12.58
CA VAL A 166 2.19 9.38 -11.60
C VAL A 166 2.00 10.11 -10.28
N ILE A 167 1.66 9.38 -9.23
CA ILE A 167 1.65 9.92 -7.87
C ILE A 167 2.96 9.56 -7.21
N TYR A 168 3.73 10.59 -6.90
CA TYR A 168 4.93 10.49 -6.08
C TYR A 168 4.56 10.80 -4.64
N SER A 169 4.81 9.85 -3.74
CA SER A 169 4.55 9.99 -2.30
C SER A 169 5.86 9.85 -1.56
N MET A 170 6.11 10.76 -0.61
CA MET A 170 7.24 10.69 0.31
C MET A 170 6.76 10.99 1.71
N GLY A 171 7.33 10.31 2.68
CA GLY A 171 6.94 10.48 4.06
C GLY A 171 7.97 9.97 5.04
N ILE A 172 7.66 10.21 6.30
CA ILE A 172 8.36 9.63 7.44
C ILE A 172 7.31 8.98 8.34
N ALA A 173 7.60 7.80 8.84
CA ALA A 173 6.75 7.10 9.77
C ALA A 173 7.55 6.51 10.93
N GLN A 174 6.98 6.55 12.11
CA GLN A 174 7.45 5.86 13.30
C GLN A 174 6.85 4.45 13.28
N THR A 175 7.69 3.45 13.44
CA THR A 175 7.25 2.08 13.67
C THR A 175 7.09 1.83 15.17
N PHE A 176 5.98 1.22 15.55
CA PHE A 176 5.65 0.76 16.89
C PHE A 176 5.59 -0.77 16.85
N ASP A 177 6.75 -1.39 16.99
CA ASP A 177 6.89 -2.84 17.03
C ASP A 177 7.32 -3.26 18.44
N GLN A 178 6.44 -3.03 19.42
CA GLN A 178 6.70 -3.36 20.83
C GLN A 178 6.84 -4.87 21.10
N TRP A 179 6.59 -5.68 20.08
CA TRP A 179 6.50 -7.13 20.19
C TRP A 179 7.63 -7.84 19.44
N SER A 180 8.43 -7.10 18.70
CA SER A 180 9.59 -7.64 18.00
C SER A 180 10.78 -7.72 18.95
N GLU A 181 11.38 -8.88 19.08
CA GLU A 181 12.68 -9.04 19.73
C GLU A 181 13.83 -8.39 18.93
N ASN A 182 13.51 -7.80 17.77
CA ASN A 182 14.48 -7.11 16.93
C ASN A 182 14.57 -5.63 17.31
N PRO A 183 15.62 -5.19 18.01
CA PRO A 183 15.79 -3.79 18.42
C PRO A 183 15.95 -2.81 17.25
N ASN A 184 16.13 -3.31 16.02
CA ASN A 184 16.22 -2.48 14.82
C ASN A 184 14.85 -2.24 14.16
N ALA A 185 13.78 -2.84 14.64
CA ALA A 185 12.44 -2.66 14.12
C ALA A 185 11.74 -1.38 14.64
N GLU A 186 12.26 -0.78 15.71
CA GLU A 186 11.77 0.49 16.24
C GLU A 186 12.57 1.65 15.68
N GLY A 187 11.90 2.58 15.00
CA GLY A 187 12.57 3.76 14.51
C GLY A 187 11.68 4.65 13.64
N ILE A 188 12.19 5.83 13.34
CA ILE A 188 11.60 6.72 12.35
C ILE A 188 12.23 6.37 10.99
N GLY A 189 11.44 5.80 10.10
CA GLY A 189 11.86 5.44 8.75
C GLY A 189 11.33 6.42 7.70
N PRO A 190 12.20 7.00 6.83
CA PRO A 190 11.74 7.65 5.62
C PRO A 190 11.30 6.61 4.61
N TYR A 191 10.30 6.93 3.80
CA TYR A 191 9.87 6.08 2.70
C TYR A 191 9.45 6.89 1.48
N VAL A 192 9.53 6.25 0.33
CA VAL A 192 9.10 6.81 -0.95
C VAL A 192 8.25 5.77 -1.68
N ARG A 193 7.16 6.21 -2.31
CA ARG A 193 6.30 5.36 -3.13
C ARG A 193 5.98 6.04 -4.45
N LEU A 194 5.92 5.24 -5.50
CA LEU A 194 5.42 5.62 -6.80
C LEU A 194 4.17 4.82 -7.13
N ALA A 195 3.12 5.48 -7.51
CA ALA A 195 1.90 4.84 -8.00
C ALA A 195 1.53 5.38 -9.37
N LEU A 196 1.28 4.49 -10.31
CA LEU A 196 0.67 4.82 -11.58
C LEU A 196 -0.84 4.77 -11.41
N VAL A 197 -1.52 5.88 -11.68
CA VAL A 197 -2.98 5.95 -11.64
C VAL A 197 -3.49 6.10 -13.05
N ASN A 198 -4.24 5.11 -13.50
CA ASN A 198 -4.97 5.26 -14.75
C ASN A 198 -6.02 6.36 -14.55
N PRO A 199 -6.00 7.42 -15.38
CA PRO A 199 -6.97 8.52 -15.26
C PRO A 199 -8.39 8.14 -15.74
N PHE A 200 -8.60 6.91 -16.23
CA PHE A 200 -9.88 6.42 -16.76
C PHE A 200 -10.53 5.39 -15.84
#